data_ca885658d460021daaed434ec4ed8654
#
_entry.id   ca885658d460021daaed434ec4ed8654
#
_cell.length_a   1.000
_cell.length_b   1.000
_cell.length_c   1.000
_cell.angle_alpha   90.00
_cell.angle_beta   90.00
_cell.angle_gamma   90.00
#
_symmetry.space_group_name_H-M   'P 1'
#
loop_
_entity.id
_entity.type
_entity.pdbx_description
1 polymer ?
#
loop_
_entity_poly.entity_id
_entity_poly.type
_entity_poly.pdbx_seq_one_letter_code
_entity_poly.pdbx_strand_id
1 'polypeptide(L)'
;MNDPVNLQTNLKEALLTAFNKYKEKTAIRTDQEDISYSTLYKRSCIIANYISKKKYPKVAILGYRSVNVYAVILASIFTNQTYVPLNPRFPVNRTIEMILDSDVDAVIVCRECATYLNKLLKASKIDKDIIVESSDDFSVQLSEDLSENITSLNFNKTETTEKILLTPCAFDENKPIYVIYTSGTTGKAKGVIVSYFHFFSYLEKILNYYNYNENDVFSQMSEITFDLSLQDLCSSVLSGGTLVPIPKEYLFCPAPVIEKYKITVFHAVPYVISMLKKMEMLDPESMKSVRISIFVGEPLWYEQVRDWVNCCKGSVVYNTYGPTETTVIIMRYKVYDPKTMTIDNLQNLEGVVPLGTTFPRAKAAIFNDNNVEAKENEIGQIYLSGDQVGLGYLNSKEKTSQAFIHLNGTLWYKTGDNGYINQEGNFIFKGRSDDQVKINGFRVDLLEIDERLRMASKRRAMSIPVRNELNQITNLVAAVEGSRDDKVCENIVSELKQYLPFYMQVQDIVFIRDFPVNYNGKLDRKALTLQVFEALTIKRSKE
;
A
#
# COMPACT_ATOMS: atom_id res chain seq x y z
N MET A 1 1.43 24.14 22.55
CA MET A 1 2.25 22.94 22.34
C MET A 1 1.46 21.84 22.99
N ASN A 2 0.91 20.91 22.21
CA ASN A 2 0.30 19.71 22.81
C ASN A 2 1.43 18.90 23.42
N ASP A 3 1.22 18.37 24.62
CA ASP A 3 2.17 17.45 25.23
C ASP A 3 2.49 16.32 24.21
N PRO A 4 3.77 15.93 24.07
CA PRO A 4 4.11 14.82 23.19
C PRO A 4 3.22 13.63 23.58
N VAL A 5 2.65 12.97 22.59
CA VAL A 5 1.86 11.75 22.84
C VAL A 5 2.82 10.77 23.50
N ASN A 6 2.74 10.70 24.83
CA ASN A 6 3.62 9.83 25.63
C ASN A 6 3.03 8.42 25.56
N LEU A 7 3.47 7.67 24.53
CA LEU A 7 3.05 6.31 24.29
C LEU A 7 3.84 5.35 25.19
N GLN A 8 3.82 5.56 26.51
CA GLN A 8 4.40 4.59 27.51
C GLN A 8 3.63 3.27 27.54
N THR A 9 2.64 3.12 26.67
CA THR A 9 1.73 1.98 26.57
C THR A 9 1.92 1.29 25.22
N ASN A 10 1.27 0.17 25.00
CA ASN A 10 1.21 -0.49 23.69
C ASN A 10 0.11 0.10 22.78
N LEU A 11 0.13 -0.27 21.49
CA LEU A 11 -0.82 0.22 20.47
C LEU A 11 -2.29 0.02 20.88
N LYS A 12 -2.63 -1.15 21.47
CA LYS A 12 -4.00 -1.46 21.91
C LYS A 12 -4.47 -0.45 22.96
N GLU A 13 -3.68 -0.21 23.99
CA GLU A 13 -4.03 0.71 25.09
C GLU A 13 -4.12 2.15 24.61
N ALA A 14 -3.22 2.57 23.72
CA ALA A 14 -3.26 3.88 23.10
C ALA A 14 -4.58 4.11 22.33
N LEU A 15 -4.99 3.13 21.49
CA LEU A 15 -6.24 3.18 20.75
C LEU A 15 -7.46 3.19 21.69
N LEU A 16 -7.48 2.33 22.72
CA LEU A 16 -8.57 2.29 23.69
C LEU A 16 -8.73 3.62 24.44
N THR A 17 -7.61 4.25 24.81
CA THR A 17 -7.59 5.58 25.41
C THR A 17 -8.19 6.63 24.49
N ALA A 18 -7.82 6.62 23.20
CA ALA A 18 -8.37 7.52 22.19
C ALA A 18 -9.88 7.32 22.00
N PHE A 19 -10.34 6.07 21.87
CA PHE A 19 -11.77 5.75 21.76
C PHE A 19 -12.58 6.24 22.95
N ASN A 20 -12.06 6.14 24.16
CA ASN A 20 -12.72 6.65 25.35
C ASN A 20 -12.72 8.19 25.39
N LYS A 21 -11.60 8.82 25.03
CA LYS A 21 -11.44 10.29 25.04
C LYS A 21 -12.36 10.98 24.03
N TYR A 22 -12.46 10.43 22.81
CA TYR A 22 -13.14 11.06 21.69
C TYR A 22 -14.49 10.41 21.32
N LYS A 23 -15.09 9.66 22.21
CA LYS A 23 -16.27 8.78 21.99
C LYS A 23 -17.42 9.40 21.21
N GLU A 24 -17.70 10.71 21.39
CA GLU A 24 -18.82 11.41 20.76
C GLU A 24 -18.44 12.08 19.42
N LYS A 25 -17.14 12.09 19.05
CA LYS A 25 -16.69 12.66 17.79
C LYS A 25 -16.92 11.70 16.63
N THR A 26 -16.96 12.24 15.41
CA THR A 26 -16.95 11.45 14.19
C THR A 26 -15.57 10.83 13.98
N ALA A 27 -15.50 9.50 13.94
CA ALA A 27 -14.28 8.74 13.65
C ALA A 27 -14.11 8.51 12.14
N ILE A 28 -15.21 8.17 11.45
CA ILE A 28 -15.21 7.92 10.02
C ILE A 28 -16.38 8.68 9.40
N ARG A 29 -16.13 9.33 8.28
CA ARG A 29 -17.13 10.05 7.48
C ARG A 29 -17.19 9.49 6.07
N THR A 30 -18.39 9.14 5.62
CA THR A 30 -18.66 8.65 4.26
C THR A 30 -19.79 9.45 3.61
N ASP A 31 -20.10 9.20 2.35
CA ASP A 31 -21.26 9.78 1.68
C ASP A 31 -22.60 9.29 2.25
N GLN A 32 -22.59 8.16 2.97
CA GLN A 32 -23.80 7.53 3.49
C GLN A 32 -24.04 7.85 4.95
N GLU A 33 -22.97 7.91 5.76
CA GLU A 33 -23.11 8.07 7.21
C GLU A 33 -21.83 8.65 7.85
N ASP A 34 -22.03 9.34 8.98
CA ASP A 34 -20.98 9.71 9.92
C ASP A 34 -20.97 8.70 11.08
N ILE A 35 -19.85 8.03 11.29
CA ILE A 35 -19.67 7.03 12.34
C ILE A 35 -18.90 7.64 13.51
N SER A 36 -19.50 7.63 14.70
CA SER A 36 -18.81 8.11 15.91
C SER A 36 -17.74 7.12 16.38
N TYR A 37 -16.77 7.61 17.17
CA TYR A 37 -15.78 6.77 17.85
C TYR A 37 -16.45 5.67 18.67
N SER A 38 -17.53 5.99 19.41
CA SER A 38 -18.26 5.02 20.21
C SER A 38 -18.90 3.92 19.35
N THR A 39 -19.44 4.27 18.18
CA THR A 39 -20.04 3.29 17.27
C THR A 39 -18.98 2.38 16.63
N LEU A 40 -17.87 2.97 16.16
CA LEU A 40 -16.76 2.20 15.60
C LEU A 40 -16.15 1.24 16.65
N TYR A 41 -15.96 1.72 17.87
CA TYR A 41 -15.48 0.91 18.98
C TYR A 41 -16.42 -0.27 19.29
N LYS A 42 -17.75 -0.02 19.37
CA LYS A 42 -18.74 -1.07 19.62
C LYS A 42 -18.69 -2.16 18.53
N ARG A 43 -18.67 -1.78 17.24
CA ARG A 43 -18.54 -2.73 16.13
C ARG A 43 -17.26 -3.56 16.28
N SER A 44 -16.14 -2.91 16.56
CA SER A 44 -14.84 -3.60 16.74
C SER A 44 -14.87 -4.56 17.94
N CYS A 45 -15.53 -4.22 19.04
CA CYS A 45 -15.64 -5.09 20.21
C CYS A 45 -16.51 -6.33 19.95
N ILE A 46 -17.59 -6.21 19.19
CA ILE A 46 -18.43 -7.37 18.79
C ILE A 46 -17.59 -8.39 18.05
N ILE A 47 -16.85 -7.93 17.04
CA ILE A 47 -15.97 -8.76 16.23
C ILE A 47 -14.84 -9.33 17.11
N ALA A 48 -14.17 -8.49 17.91
CA ALA A 48 -13.09 -8.88 18.81
C ALA A 48 -13.49 -10.02 19.75
N ASN A 49 -14.65 -9.91 20.38
CA ASN A 49 -15.14 -10.94 21.28
C ASN A 49 -15.46 -12.25 20.57
N TYR A 50 -15.99 -12.19 19.33
CA TYR A 50 -16.23 -13.37 18.53
C TYR A 50 -14.91 -14.11 18.18
N ILE A 51 -13.94 -13.39 17.60
CA ILE A 51 -12.68 -13.99 17.18
C ILE A 51 -11.83 -14.48 18.37
N SER A 52 -11.89 -13.80 19.52
CA SER A 52 -11.24 -14.24 20.76
C SER A 52 -11.81 -15.56 21.29
N LYS A 53 -13.15 -15.73 21.29
CA LYS A 53 -13.79 -16.98 21.71
C LYS A 53 -13.36 -18.15 20.84
N LYS A 54 -13.16 -17.92 19.54
CA LYS A 54 -12.70 -18.91 18.58
C LYS A 54 -11.18 -19.17 18.64
N LYS A 55 -10.42 -18.29 19.31
CA LYS A 55 -8.95 -18.37 19.47
C LYS A 55 -8.20 -18.40 18.13
N TYR A 56 -8.65 -17.64 17.14
CA TYR A 56 -7.92 -17.50 15.88
C TYR A 56 -6.66 -16.63 16.06
N PRO A 57 -5.44 -17.16 15.93
CA PRO A 57 -4.23 -16.34 16.00
C PRO A 57 -4.00 -15.46 14.77
N LYS A 58 -4.56 -15.85 13.61
CA LYS A 58 -4.39 -15.15 12.35
C LYS A 58 -5.69 -15.16 11.54
N VAL A 59 -6.12 -13.99 11.04
CA VAL A 59 -7.34 -13.84 10.26
C VAL A 59 -7.08 -13.13 8.94
N ALA A 60 -7.72 -13.59 7.86
CA ALA A 60 -7.77 -12.82 6.63
C ALA A 60 -8.99 -11.90 6.63
N ILE A 61 -8.86 -10.73 5.99
CA ILE A 61 -9.92 -9.72 5.89
C ILE A 61 -10.21 -9.49 4.40
N LEU A 62 -11.37 -9.93 3.93
CA LEU A 62 -11.82 -9.72 2.55
C LEU A 62 -12.83 -8.57 2.52
N GLY A 63 -12.41 -7.44 2.01
CA GLY A 63 -13.25 -6.24 1.95
C GLY A 63 -12.63 -5.10 1.18
N TYR A 64 -13.47 -4.09 0.90
CA TYR A 64 -13.03 -2.81 0.38
C TYR A 64 -12.72 -1.85 1.53
N ARG A 65 -12.37 -0.59 1.23
CA ARG A 65 -12.22 0.48 2.22
C ARG A 65 -13.60 0.86 2.78
N SER A 66 -14.01 0.23 3.85
CA SER A 66 -15.33 0.43 4.46
C SER A 66 -15.22 0.46 5.99
N VAL A 67 -16.23 1.04 6.63
CA VAL A 67 -16.33 1.13 8.10
C VAL A 67 -16.15 -0.23 8.75
N ASN A 68 -16.75 -1.26 8.16
CA ASN A 68 -16.74 -2.60 8.72
C ASN A 68 -15.38 -3.28 8.60
N VAL A 69 -14.64 -3.04 7.49
CA VAL A 69 -13.25 -3.48 7.35
C VAL A 69 -12.36 -2.83 8.42
N TYR A 70 -12.51 -1.53 8.66
CA TYR A 70 -11.75 -0.85 9.72
C TYR A 70 -12.10 -1.39 11.11
N ALA A 71 -13.38 -1.72 11.35
CA ALA A 71 -13.78 -2.36 12.59
C ALA A 71 -13.14 -3.74 12.78
N VAL A 72 -12.99 -4.55 11.70
CA VAL A 72 -12.29 -5.85 11.73
C VAL A 72 -10.79 -5.66 12.00
N ILE A 73 -10.13 -4.69 11.35
CA ILE A 73 -8.72 -4.38 11.60
C ILE A 73 -8.51 -4.00 13.06
N LEU A 74 -9.33 -3.09 13.60
CA LEU A 74 -9.27 -2.68 15.01
C LEU A 74 -9.56 -3.84 15.96
N ALA A 75 -10.53 -4.71 15.64
CA ALA A 75 -10.81 -5.92 16.40
C ALA A 75 -9.59 -6.85 16.47
N SER A 76 -8.89 -7.03 15.36
CA SER A 76 -7.65 -7.82 15.31
C SER A 76 -6.56 -7.22 16.19
N ILE A 77 -6.43 -5.88 16.21
CA ILE A 77 -5.48 -5.18 17.10
C ILE A 77 -5.89 -5.35 18.57
N PHE A 78 -7.17 -5.19 18.92
CA PHE A 78 -7.66 -5.33 20.28
C PHE A 78 -7.45 -6.73 20.86
N THR A 79 -7.40 -7.73 20.01
CA THR A 79 -7.22 -9.13 20.38
C THR A 79 -5.79 -9.65 20.12
N ASN A 80 -4.87 -8.75 19.74
CA ASN A 80 -3.47 -9.06 19.45
C ASN A 80 -3.32 -10.18 18.42
N GLN A 81 -4.09 -10.10 17.32
CA GLN A 81 -4.05 -11.07 16.22
C GLN A 81 -3.29 -10.51 15.02
N THR A 82 -2.78 -11.40 14.21
CA THR A 82 -2.22 -11.05 12.90
C THR A 82 -3.35 -10.97 11.88
N TYR A 83 -3.46 -9.87 11.14
CA TYR A 83 -4.40 -9.83 10.02
C TYR A 83 -3.69 -9.89 8.66
N VAL A 84 -4.39 -10.45 7.67
CA VAL A 84 -3.95 -10.56 6.28
C VAL A 84 -5.02 -9.88 5.41
N PRO A 85 -4.76 -8.69 4.87
CA PRO A 85 -5.76 -8.01 4.05
C PRO A 85 -5.83 -8.63 2.65
N LEU A 86 -7.06 -8.87 2.16
CA LEU A 86 -7.36 -9.41 0.84
C LEU A 86 -8.20 -8.40 0.05
N ASN A 87 -7.80 -8.13 -1.19
CA ASN A 87 -8.51 -7.19 -2.04
C ASN A 87 -9.48 -7.93 -2.97
N PRO A 88 -10.80 -7.63 -2.94
CA PRO A 88 -11.78 -8.28 -3.81
C PRO A 88 -11.62 -7.96 -5.31
N ARG A 89 -10.73 -7.01 -5.66
CA ARG A 89 -10.37 -6.71 -7.05
C ARG A 89 -9.25 -7.62 -7.59
N PHE A 90 -8.64 -8.42 -6.70
CA PHE A 90 -7.64 -9.38 -7.15
C PHE A 90 -8.31 -10.58 -7.83
N PRO A 91 -7.62 -11.22 -8.78
CA PRO A 91 -8.07 -12.48 -9.33
C PRO A 91 -8.29 -13.52 -8.21
N VAL A 92 -9.31 -14.35 -8.41
CA VAL A 92 -9.70 -15.40 -7.44
C VAL A 92 -8.52 -16.31 -7.10
N ASN A 93 -7.76 -16.76 -8.11
CA ASN A 93 -6.62 -17.63 -7.90
C ASN A 93 -5.53 -16.98 -7.03
N ARG A 94 -5.24 -15.69 -7.24
CA ARG A 94 -4.29 -14.95 -6.40
C ARG A 94 -4.75 -14.88 -4.95
N THR A 95 -6.03 -14.63 -4.72
CA THR A 95 -6.60 -14.59 -3.36
C THR A 95 -6.53 -15.94 -2.68
N ILE A 96 -6.81 -17.02 -3.41
CA ILE A 96 -6.65 -18.40 -2.90
C ILE A 96 -5.20 -18.69 -2.53
N GLU A 97 -4.24 -18.34 -3.40
CA GLU A 97 -2.81 -18.48 -3.12
C GLU A 97 -2.40 -17.74 -1.83
N MET A 98 -2.90 -16.51 -1.62
CA MET A 98 -2.62 -15.72 -0.41
C MET A 98 -3.23 -16.36 0.84
N ILE A 99 -4.45 -16.88 0.79
CA ILE A 99 -5.10 -17.57 1.90
C ILE A 99 -4.32 -18.85 2.29
N LEU A 100 -3.90 -19.62 1.30
CA LEU A 100 -3.16 -20.87 1.52
C LEU A 100 -1.74 -20.60 2.04
N ASP A 101 -1.02 -19.66 1.42
CA ASP A 101 0.35 -19.32 1.83
C ASP A 101 0.39 -18.67 3.22
N SER A 102 -0.60 -17.82 3.55
CA SER A 102 -0.66 -17.17 4.86
C SER A 102 -1.08 -18.09 5.98
N ASP A 103 -1.68 -19.22 5.67
CA ASP A 103 -2.23 -20.20 6.63
C ASP A 103 -3.04 -19.51 7.73
N VAL A 104 -4.03 -18.73 7.32
CA VAL A 104 -4.96 -18.05 8.24
C VAL A 104 -5.94 -19.06 8.84
N ASP A 105 -6.43 -18.79 10.04
CA ASP A 105 -7.40 -19.65 10.72
C ASP A 105 -8.83 -19.40 10.24
N ALA A 106 -9.12 -18.12 9.89
CA ALA A 106 -10.43 -17.72 9.40
C ALA A 106 -10.33 -16.61 8.34
N VAL A 107 -11.35 -16.54 7.49
CA VAL A 107 -11.56 -15.44 6.53
C VAL A 107 -12.79 -14.65 6.94
N ILE A 108 -12.60 -13.38 7.32
CA ILE A 108 -13.69 -12.46 7.64
C ILE A 108 -14.06 -11.71 6.36
N VAL A 109 -15.31 -11.84 5.94
CA VAL A 109 -15.81 -11.33 4.67
C VAL A 109 -16.85 -10.25 4.93
N CYS A 110 -16.56 -9.01 4.48
CA CYS A 110 -17.54 -7.95 4.52
C CYS A 110 -18.64 -8.19 3.47
N ARG A 111 -19.87 -7.80 3.79
CA ARG A 111 -21.08 -8.12 3.01
C ARG A 111 -21.01 -7.76 1.53
N GLU A 112 -20.36 -6.66 1.21
CA GLU A 112 -20.15 -6.20 -0.17
C GLU A 112 -19.30 -7.15 -1.01
N CYS A 113 -18.64 -8.13 -0.37
CA CYS A 113 -17.80 -9.14 -1.03
C CYS A 113 -18.49 -10.51 -1.20
N ALA A 114 -19.77 -10.65 -0.88
CA ALA A 114 -20.50 -11.92 -0.97
C ALA A 114 -20.43 -12.58 -2.37
N THR A 115 -20.58 -11.77 -3.43
CA THR A 115 -20.46 -12.27 -4.82
C THR A 115 -19.05 -12.78 -5.13
N TYR A 116 -18.03 -12.10 -4.59
CA TYR A 116 -16.63 -12.54 -4.75
C TYR A 116 -16.35 -13.81 -3.94
N LEU A 117 -16.89 -13.91 -2.73
CA LEU A 117 -16.81 -15.12 -1.91
C LEU A 117 -17.37 -16.34 -2.65
N ASN A 118 -18.55 -16.22 -3.28
CA ASN A 118 -19.11 -17.30 -4.07
C ASN A 118 -18.19 -17.77 -5.21
N LYS A 119 -17.44 -16.85 -5.84
CA LYS A 119 -16.43 -17.22 -6.84
C LYS A 119 -15.24 -17.95 -6.23
N LEU A 120 -14.78 -17.52 -5.06
CA LEU A 120 -13.68 -18.16 -4.32
C LEU A 120 -14.05 -19.62 -3.97
N LEU A 121 -15.23 -19.82 -3.39
CA LEU A 121 -15.70 -21.14 -2.95
C LEU A 121 -15.93 -22.12 -4.12
N LYS A 122 -16.37 -21.59 -5.28
CA LYS A 122 -16.49 -22.41 -6.50
C LYS A 122 -15.14 -22.79 -7.12
N ALA A 123 -14.13 -21.95 -6.96
CA ALA A 123 -12.81 -22.17 -7.57
C ALA A 123 -11.93 -23.11 -6.73
N SER A 124 -12.11 -23.16 -5.40
CA SER A 124 -11.32 -23.99 -4.51
C SER A 124 -12.08 -24.29 -3.22
N LYS A 125 -11.89 -25.50 -2.68
CA LYS A 125 -12.31 -25.81 -1.31
C LYS A 125 -11.38 -25.08 -0.34
N ILE A 126 -11.91 -24.08 0.35
CA ILE A 126 -11.20 -23.34 1.40
C ILE A 126 -11.52 -24.03 2.72
N ASP A 127 -10.57 -24.78 3.26
CA ASP A 127 -10.68 -25.45 4.56
C ASP A 127 -10.29 -24.49 5.71
N LYS A 128 -11.04 -23.40 5.82
CA LYS A 128 -10.89 -22.37 6.85
C LYS A 128 -12.28 -21.91 7.30
N ASP A 129 -12.38 -21.46 8.54
CA ASP A 129 -13.62 -20.84 9.00
C ASP A 129 -13.91 -19.56 8.21
N ILE A 130 -15.12 -19.40 7.72
CA ILE A 130 -15.55 -18.22 6.97
C ILE A 130 -16.60 -17.49 7.77
N ILE A 131 -16.30 -16.25 8.13
CA ILE A 131 -17.18 -15.38 8.91
C ILE A 131 -17.70 -14.30 7.98
N VAL A 132 -19.00 -14.33 7.67
CA VAL A 132 -19.60 -13.36 6.76
C VAL A 132 -20.40 -12.34 7.57
N GLU A 133 -20.14 -11.05 7.28
CA GLU A 133 -20.96 -9.98 7.83
C GLU A 133 -22.42 -10.13 7.41
N SER A 134 -23.31 -10.09 8.39
CA SER A 134 -24.76 -10.09 8.20
C SER A 134 -25.39 -8.81 8.78
N SER A 135 -26.61 -8.52 8.35
CA SER A 135 -27.49 -7.52 8.97
C SER A 135 -28.91 -8.07 9.06
N ASP A 136 -29.79 -7.40 9.81
CA ASP A 136 -31.17 -7.84 9.96
C ASP A 136 -31.91 -7.91 8.60
N ASP A 137 -31.49 -7.12 7.60
CA ASP A 137 -32.06 -7.04 6.25
C ASP A 137 -31.27 -7.83 5.20
N PHE A 138 -30.17 -8.49 5.59
CA PHE A 138 -29.27 -9.16 4.63
C PHE A 138 -28.81 -10.53 5.15
N SER A 139 -29.29 -11.58 4.51
CA SER A 139 -28.71 -12.92 4.58
C SER A 139 -27.89 -13.19 3.31
N VAL A 140 -26.65 -13.65 3.47
CA VAL A 140 -25.85 -14.06 2.30
C VAL A 140 -26.48 -15.31 1.72
N GLN A 141 -27.02 -15.21 0.49
CA GLN A 141 -27.43 -16.40 -0.27
C GLN A 141 -26.16 -17.11 -0.76
N LEU A 142 -25.71 -18.07 0.00
CA LEU A 142 -24.67 -19.01 -0.40
C LEU A 142 -25.36 -20.24 -1.00
N SER A 143 -24.76 -20.83 -2.05
CA SER A 143 -25.26 -22.11 -2.59
C SER A 143 -25.20 -23.16 -1.50
N GLU A 144 -26.29 -23.93 -1.33
CA GLU A 144 -26.52 -24.90 -0.24
C GLU A 144 -25.38 -25.92 -0.04
N ASP A 145 -24.64 -26.25 -1.10
CA ASP A 145 -23.54 -27.22 -1.09
C ASP A 145 -22.22 -26.71 -0.47
N LEU A 146 -22.14 -25.45 -0.01
CA LEU A 146 -20.87 -24.80 0.40
C LEU A 146 -20.82 -24.47 1.90
N SER A 147 -21.74 -24.98 2.72
CA SER A 147 -22.13 -24.38 4.02
C SER A 147 -21.37 -24.87 5.28
N GLU A 148 -20.52 -25.88 5.22
CA GLU A 148 -20.03 -26.53 6.46
C GLU A 148 -19.20 -25.67 7.40
N ASN A 149 -18.49 -24.62 6.88
CA ASN A 149 -17.60 -23.76 7.67
C ASN A 149 -17.98 -22.28 7.62
N ILE A 150 -19.23 -21.93 7.31
CA ILE A 150 -19.65 -20.54 7.16
C ILE A 150 -20.53 -20.11 8.33
N THR A 151 -20.13 -19.02 8.97
CA THR A 151 -20.88 -18.39 10.08
C THR A 151 -21.25 -16.98 9.72
N SER A 152 -22.50 -16.59 9.93
CA SER A 152 -22.95 -15.21 9.82
C SER A 152 -22.76 -14.47 11.14
N LEU A 153 -22.19 -13.27 11.10
CA LEU A 153 -22.00 -12.40 12.27
C LEU A 153 -22.53 -10.99 11.97
N ASN A 154 -23.49 -10.54 12.76
CA ASN A 154 -23.99 -9.17 12.66
C ASN A 154 -23.06 -8.22 13.43
N PHE A 155 -22.33 -7.36 12.70
CA PHE A 155 -21.38 -6.41 13.28
C PHE A 155 -22.03 -5.24 14.02
N ASN A 156 -23.35 -5.07 13.86
CA ASN A 156 -24.12 -3.98 14.47
C ASN A 156 -25.01 -4.45 15.64
N LYS A 157 -25.25 -5.75 15.77
CA LYS A 157 -26.20 -6.28 16.74
C LYS A 157 -25.50 -6.64 18.04
N THR A 158 -25.90 -5.96 19.09
CA THR A 158 -25.58 -6.36 20.46
C THR A 158 -26.69 -7.24 20.99
N GLU A 159 -26.39 -8.46 21.40
CA GLU A 159 -27.36 -9.37 22.03
C GLU A 159 -27.82 -8.87 23.41
N THR A 160 -27.12 -7.89 24.00
CA THR A 160 -27.45 -7.31 25.31
C THR A 160 -27.17 -5.80 25.33
N THR A 161 -27.98 -5.08 26.11
CA THR A 161 -27.76 -3.66 26.47
C THR A 161 -26.60 -3.46 27.43
N GLU A 162 -25.89 -4.53 27.79
CA GLU A 162 -24.72 -4.49 28.67
C GLU A 162 -23.50 -3.92 27.98
N LYS A 163 -22.65 -3.27 28.77
CA LYS A 163 -21.34 -2.75 28.36
C LYS A 163 -20.56 -3.85 27.63
N ILE A 164 -20.36 -3.71 26.32
CA ILE A 164 -19.48 -4.61 25.57
C ILE A 164 -18.06 -4.37 26.06
N LEU A 165 -17.58 -5.27 26.91
CA LEU A 165 -16.21 -5.26 27.39
C LEU A 165 -15.37 -6.19 26.52
N LEU A 166 -14.19 -5.71 26.13
CA LEU A 166 -13.20 -6.58 25.48
C LEU A 166 -12.78 -7.69 26.45
N THR A 167 -12.75 -8.91 25.95
CA THR A 167 -12.15 -10.01 26.70
C THR A 167 -10.67 -9.70 26.92
N PRO A 168 -10.19 -9.71 28.19
CA PRO A 168 -8.79 -9.49 28.46
C PRO A 168 -7.91 -10.49 27.71
N CYS A 169 -6.91 -10.01 26.99
CA CYS A 169 -5.89 -10.85 26.38
C CYS A 169 -4.51 -10.25 26.66
N ALA A 170 -3.53 -11.12 26.83
CA ALA A 170 -2.14 -10.72 26.87
C ALA A 170 -1.77 -10.04 25.56
N PHE A 171 -0.96 -8.98 25.62
CA PHE A 171 -0.51 -8.26 24.44
C PHE A 171 0.99 -8.52 24.25
N ASP A 172 1.34 -9.14 23.13
CA ASP A 172 2.72 -9.38 22.72
C ASP A 172 3.06 -8.44 21.55
N GLU A 173 3.91 -7.48 21.80
CA GLU A 173 4.33 -6.48 20.80
C GLU A 173 5.22 -7.08 19.70
N ASN A 174 5.86 -8.21 19.96
CA ASN A 174 6.70 -8.90 18.96
C ASN A 174 5.88 -9.75 17.99
N LYS A 175 4.62 -10.01 18.30
CA LYS A 175 3.72 -10.72 17.41
C LYS A 175 3.48 -9.92 16.12
N PRO A 176 3.35 -10.57 14.94
CA PRO A 176 2.97 -9.88 13.71
C PRO A 176 1.63 -9.16 13.87
N ILE A 177 1.57 -7.89 13.49
CA ILE A 177 0.33 -7.15 13.36
C ILE A 177 -0.34 -7.49 12.02
N TYR A 178 0.46 -7.54 10.95
CA TYR A 178 -0.04 -7.90 9.63
C TYR A 178 0.96 -8.73 8.82
N VAL A 179 0.42 -9.42 7.82
CA VAL A 179 1.15 -9.95 6.67
C VAL A 179 0.57 -9.30 5.42
N ILE A 180 1.34 -8.41 4.79
CA ILE A 180 0.94 -7.73 3.56
C ILE A 180 1.70 -8.31 2.38
N TYR A 181 0.95 -8.73 1.35
CA TYR A 181 1.53 -9.34 0.15
C TYR A 181 1.95 -8.28 -0.86
N THR A 182 3.21 -8.34 -1.25
CA THR A 182 3.81 -7.53 -2.33
C THR A 182 4.17 -8.42 -3.51
N SER A 183 4.39 -7.83 -4.70
CA SER A 183 4.89 -8.57 -5.87
C SER A 183 6.26 -9.19 -5.58
N GLY A 184 6.51 -10.36 -6.15
CA GLY A 184 7.70 -11.14 -5.87
C GLY A 184 8.48 -11.56 -7.11
N THR A 185 9.81 -11.57 -7.01
CA THR A 185 10.77 -11.90 -8.08
C THR A 185 10.65 -13.32 -8.63
N THR A 186 9.89 -14.20 -7.99
CA THR A 186 9.71 -15.61 -8.39
C THR A 186 8.31 -15.89 -8.94
N GLY A 187 7.63 -14.90 -9.52
CA GLY A 187 6.30 -15.07 -10.10
C GLY A 187 5.17 -15.28 -9.08
N LYS A 188 5.46 -15.25 -7.78
CA LYS A 188 4.48 -15.35 -6.69
C LYS A 188 4.59 -14.17 -5.75
N ALA A 189 3.46 -13.70 -5.27
CA ALA A 189 3.43 -12.67 -4.23
C ALA A 189 4.17 -13.13 -2.97
N LYS A 190 4.84 -12.22 -2.28
CA LYS A 190 5.55 -12.46 -1.03
C LYS A 190 4.89 -11.73 0.13
N GLY A 191 4.61 -12.43 1.22
CA GLY A 191 4.03 -11.86 2.43
C GLY A 191 5.11 -11.19 3.28
N VAL A 192 5.04 -9.87 3.45
CA VAL A 192 5.93 -9.10 4.34
C VAL A 192 5.35 -9.11 5.74
N ILE A 193 6.16 -9.46 6.74
CA ILE A 193 5.75 -9.58 8.13
C ILE A 193 6.24 -8.37 8.92
N VAL A 194 5.31 -7.63 9.53
CA VAL A 194 5.61 -6.52 10.44
C VAL A 194 4.97 -6.79 11.79
N SER A 195 5.69 -6.55 12.90
CA SER A 195 5.17 -6.75 14.25
C SER A 195 4.44 -5.51 14.78
N TYR A 196 3.69 -5.70 15.88
CA TYR A 196 3.09 -4.59 16.62
C TYR A 196 4.13 -3.58 17.10
N PHE A 197 5.30 -4.04 17.54
CA PHE A 197 6.42 -3.19 17.95
C PHE A 197 6.88 -2.28 16.80
N HIS A 198 7.17 -2.83 15.62
CA HIS A 198 7.65 -2.05 14.48
C HIS A 198 6.62 -0.99 14.06
N PHE A 199 5.35 -1.39 13.97
CA PHE A 199 4.29 -0.50 13.54
C PHE A 199 4.01 0.60 14.58
N PHE A 200 4.00 0.27 15.87
CA PHE A 200 3.78 1.24 16.94
C PHE A 200 4.94 2.22 17.07
N SER A 201 6.20 1.73 16.98
CA SER A 201 7.39 2.59 16.92
C SER A 201 7.35 3.58 15.76
N TYR A 202 6.84 3.16 14.60
CA TYR A 202 6.60 4.03 13.46
C TYR A 202 5.53 5.10 13.76
N LEU A 203 4.36 4.70 14.27
CA LEU A 203 3.27 5.64 14.59
C LEU A 203 3.70 6.72 15.57
N GLU A 204 4.46 6.36 16.61
CA GLU A 204 5.04 7.32 17.57
C GLU A 204 5.79 8.45 16.87
N LYS A 205 6.63 8.10 15.91
CA LYS A 205 7.47 9.05 15.17
C LYS A 205 6.62 10.01 14.35
N ILE A 206 5.64 9.50 13.60
CA ILE A 206 4.83 10.33 12.70
C ILE A 206 3.82 11.20 13.45
N LEU A 207 3.22 10.70 14.53
CA LEU A 207 2.31 11.48 15.37
C LEU A 207 3.03 12.71 15.96
N ASN A 208 4.26 12.51 16.47
CA ASN A 208 5.08 13.58 17.01
C ASN A 208 5.60 14.54 15.92
N TYR A 209 5.90 14.03 14.73
CA TYR A 209 6.49 14.84 13.65
C TYR A 209 5.48 15.72 12.92
N TYR A 210 4.30 15.18 12.57
CA TYR A 210 3.30 15.89 11.78
C TYR A 210 2.33 16.73 12.63
N ASN A 211 2.37 16.62 13.96
CA ASN A 211 1.49 17.36 14.87
C ASN A 211 0.02 17.24 14.48
N TYR A 212 -0.45 16.02 14.26
CA TYR A 212 -1.85 15.74 14.03
C TYR A 212 -2.68 16.10 15.26
N ASN A 213 -3.93 16.51 15.05
CA ASN A 213 -4.79 16.92 16.12
C ASN A 213 -6.26 16.53 15.86
N GLU A 214 -7.09 16.73 16.83
CA GLU A 214 -8.48 16.32 16.84
C GLU A 214 -9.42 17.06 15.86
N ASN A 215 -8.94 18.11 15.21
CA ASN A 215 -9.67 18.84 14.17
C ASN A 215 -9.27 18.37 12.76
N ASP A 216 -8.34 17.44 12.65
CA ASP A 216 -7.89 16.94 11.36
C ASP A 216 -8.91 16.01 10.73
N VAL A 217 -9.03 16.17 9.41
CA VAL A 217 -9.79 15.30 8.54
C VAL A 217 -8.80 14.63 7.59
N PHE A 218 -8.62 13.33 7.78
CA PHE A 218 -7.64 12.52 7.04
C PHE A 218 -8.27 11.93 5.79
N SER A 219 -7.60 12.05 4.64
CA SER A 219 -7.93 11.24 3.47
C SER A 219 -7.46 9.81 3.66
N GLN A 220 -8.25 8.84 3.19
CA GLN A 220 -7.79 7.46 3.08
C GLN A 220 -7.88 7.03 1.61
N MET A 221 -6.74 7.10 0.92
CA MET A 221 -6.60 6.80 -0.51
C MET A 221 -6.22 5.34 -0.75
N SER A 222 -5.36 4.81 0.11
CA SER A 222 -4.72 3.50 -0.08
C SER A 222 -5.67 2.34 0.15
N GLU A 223 -5.58 1.31 -0.68
CA GLU A 223 -6.29 0.05 -0.46
C GLU A 223 -5.80 -0.62 0.84
N ILE A 224 -6.66 -1.42 1.48
CA ILE A 224 -6.33 -2.09 2.75
C ILE A 224 -5.14 -3.06 2.65
N THR A 225 -4.78 -3.46 1.46
CA THR A 225 -3.60 -4.29 1.15
C THR A 225 -2.29 -3.51 1.14
N PHE A 226 -2.32 -2.22 1.48
CA PHE A 226 -1.14 -1.37 1.71
C PHE A 226 -1.10 -0.94 3.17
N ASP A 227 0.10 -0.94 3.75
CA ASP A 227 0.35 -0.53 5.12
C ASP A 227 0.03 0.95 5.41
N LEU A 228 0.06 1.80 4.38
CA LEU A 228 -0.44 3.18 4.43
C LEU A 228 -1.89 3.28 4.90
N SER A 229 -2.74 2.31 4.56
CA SER A 229 -4.14 2.30 5.00
C SER A 229 -4.28 2.14 6.51
N LEU A 230 -3.41 1.32 7.13
CA LEU A 230 -3.35 1.16 8.57
C LEU A 230 -2.79 2.41 9.26
N GLN A 231 -1.79 3.05 8.64
CA GLN A 231 -1.28 4.34 9.12
C GLN A 231 -2.40 5.38 9.19
N ASP A 232 -3.17 5.56 8.10
CA ASP A 232 -4.23 6.57 8.05
C ASP A 232 -5.30 6.30 9.12
N LEU A 233 -5.73 5.04 9.26
CA LEU A 233 -6.68 4.62 10.29
C LEU A 233 -6.16 4.89 11.70
N CYS A 234 -4.96 4.43 12.03
CA CYS A 234 -4.43 4.58 13.38
C CYS A 234 -4.06 6.03 13.69
N SER A 235 -3.52 6.78 12.74
CA SER A 235 -3.20 8.20 12.95
C SER A 235 -4.43 9.04 13.20
N SER A 236 -5.51 8.83 12.43
CA SER A 236 -6.78 9.55 12.65
C SER A 236 -7.38 9.22 14.01
N VAL A 237 -7.42 7.94 14.39
CA VAL A 237 -7.97 7.50 15.69
C VAL A 237 -7.16 8.06 16.86
N LEU A 238 -5.83 7.91 16.83
CA LEU A 238 -4.95 8.35 17.93
C LEU A 238 -4.93 9.86 18.12
N SER A 239 -5.10 10.63 17.05
CA SER A 239 -5.19 12.10 17.12
C SER A 239 -6.59 12.63 17.47
N GLY A 240 -7.62 11.79 17.45
CA GLY A 240 -9.02 12.22 17.63
C GLY A 240 -9.63 12.87 16.38
N GLY A 241 -9.00 12.69 15.23
CA GLY A 241 -9.44 13.20 13.93
C GLY A 241 -10.54 12.38 13.28
N THR A 242 -10.94 12.75 12.08
CA THR A 242 -11.94 12.05 11.27
C THR A 242 -11.28 11.43 10.04
N LEU A 243 -11.50 10.14 9.77
CA LEU A 243 -11.05 9.46 8.56
C LEU A 243 -12.12 9.56 7.48
N VAL A 244 -11.73 9.94 6.26
CA VAL A 244 -12.59 9.97 5.07
C VAL A 244 -12.03 8.99 4.05
N PRO A 245 -12.64 7.80 3.90
CA PRO A 245 -12.31 6.89 2.79
C PRO A 245 -12.71 7.55 1.48
N ILE A 246 -11.74 7.77 0.60
CA ILE A 246 -12.00 8.37 -0.71
C ILE A 246 -12.77 7.36 -1.58
N PRO A 247 -13.96 7.68 -2.09
CA PRO A 247 -14.72 6.78 -2.96
C PRO A 247 -13.89 6.36 -4.18
N LYS A 248 -14.16 5.16 -4.69
CA LYS A 248 -13.39 4.55 -5.78
C LYS A 248 -13.30 5.44 -7.03
N GLU A 249 -14.39 6.13 -7.32
CA GLU A 249 -14.56 7.00 -8.49
C GLU A 249 -13.63 8.21 -8.44
N TYR A 250 -13.23 8.62 -7.23
CA TYR A 250 -12.41 9.81 -6.99
C TYR A 250 -10.93 9.50 -6.69
N LEU A 251 -10.48 8.25 -6.79
CA LEU A 251 -9.09 7.90 -6.47
C LEU A 251 -8.05 8.60 -7.36
N PHE A 252 -8.41 8.86 -8.62
CA PHE A 252 -7.54 9.60 -9.54
C PHE A 252 -7.87 11.10 -9.60
N CYS A 253 -8.97 11.50 -8.97
CA CYS A 253 -9.45 12.87 -8.95
C CYS A 253 -10.05 13.21 -7.57
N PRO A 254 -9.26 13.29 -6.48
CA PRO A 254 -9.78 13.48 -5.13
C PRO A 254 -10.22 14.92 -4.83
N ALA A 255 -9.94 15.90 -5.67
CA ALA A 255 -10.21 17.32 -5.42
C ALA A 255 -11.66 17.62 -4.97
N PRO A 256 -12.72 17.08 -5.61
CA PRO A 256 -14.09 17.30 -5.14
C PRO A 256 -14.36 16.76 -3.73
N VAL A 257 -13.73 15.63 -3.37
CA VAL A 257 -13.89 15.01 -2.05
C VAL A 257 -13.12 15.80 -1.00
N ILE A 258 -11.90 16.28 -1.34
CA ILE A 258 -11.10 17.16 -0.49
C ILE A 258 -11.89 18.42 -0.14
N GLU A 259 -12.51 19.04 -1.13
CA GLU A 259 -13.31 20.24 -0.94
C GLU A 259 -14.59 19.97 -0.14
N LYS A 260 -15.34 18.91 -0.50
CA LYS A 260 -16.59 18.52 0.16
C LYS A 260 -16.40 18.27 1.66
N TYR A 261 -15.41 17.49 2.04
CA TYR A 261 -15.18 17.09 3.43
C TYR A 261 -14.17 17.96 4.16
N LYS A 262 -13.60 18.98 3.51
CA LYS A 262 -12.58 19.87 4.08
C LYS A 262 -11.40 19.07 4.64
N ILE A 263 -10.89 18.14 3.82
CA ILE A 263 -9.74 17.32 4.19
C ILE A 263 -8.56 18.21 4.54
N THR A 264 -7.91 17.95 5.69
CA THR A 264 -6.76 18.71 6.18
C THR A 264 -5.45 17.99 6.07
N VAL A 265 -5.48 16.64 6.11
CA VAL A 265 -4.32 15.76 5.93
C VAL A 265 -4.55 14.91 4.69
N PHE A 266 -3.73 15.16 3.68
CA PHE A 266 -3.81 14.45 2.40
C PHE A 266 -2.60 13.55 2.21
N HIS A 267 -2.85 12.26 2.02
CA HIS A 267 -1.83 11.24 1.85
C HIS A 267 -2.05 10.51 0.54
N ALA A 268 -1.10 10.59 -0.40
CA ALA A 268 -1.25 10.01 -1.73
C ALA A 268 0.09 9.68 -2.39
N VAL A 269 0.00 9.00 -3.54
CA VAL A 269 1.13 8.84 -4.46
C VAL A 269 1.27 10.08 -5.37
N PRO A 270 2.48 10.47 -5.80
CA PRO A 270 2.70 11.59 -6.70
C PRO A 270 1.91 11.56 -8.01
N TYR A 271 1.59 10.36 -8.50
CA TYR A 271 0.81 10.17 -9.73
C TYR A 271 -0.56 10.88 -9.71
N VAL A 272 -1.17 11.03 -8.53
CA VAL A 272 -2.45 11.75 -8.39
C VAL A 272 -2.34 13.20 -8.87
N ILE A 273 -1.21 13.88 -8.63
CA ILE A 273 -0.98 15.26 -9.12
C ILE A 273 -0.97 15.28 -10.64
N SER A 274 -0.25 14.35 -11.27
CA SER A 274 -0.20 14.22 -12.73
C SER A 274 -1.57 13.95 -13.34
N MET A 275 -2.41 13.16 -12.68
CA MET A 275 -3.78 12.89 -13.12
C MET A 275 -4.68 14.12 -12.99
N LEU A 276 -4.61 14.85 -11.89
CA LEU A 276 -5.33 16.11 -11.70
C LEU A 276 -4.92 17.16 -12.75
N LYS A 277 -3.61 17.26 -13.06
CA LYS A 277 -3.10 18.12 -14.12
C LYS A 277 -3.69 17.76 -15.48
N LYS A 278 -3.67 16.47 -15.82
CA LYS A 278 -4.23 15.95 -17.08
C LYS A 278 -5.74 16.18 -17.20
N MET A 279 -6.46 16.19 -16.09
CA MET A 279 -7.89 16.44 -16.02
C MET A 279 -8.24 17.93 -15.91
N GLU A 280 -7.24 18.83 -15.93
CA GLU A 280 -7.40 20.27 -15.74
C GLU A 280 -8.11 20.64 -14.43
N MET A 281 -7.83 19.90 -13.35
CA MET A 281 -8.45 20.04 -12.03
C MET A 281 -7.51 20.58 -10.97
N LEU A 282 -6.45 21.26 -11.36
CA LEU A 282 -5.49 21.93 -10.47
C LEU A 282 -5.82 23.44 -10.38
N ASP A 283 -7.07 23.77 -10.05
CA ASP A 283 -7.48 25.15 -9.87
C ASP A 283 -6.80 25.80 -8.66
N PRO A 284 -6.32 27.04 -8.78
CA PRO A 284 -5.70 27.74 -7.66
C PRO A 284 -6.63 27.78 -6.44
N GLU A 285 -6.07 27.41 -5.29
CA GLU A 285 -6.75 27.41 -3.98
C GLU A 285 -7.99 26.49 -3.86
N SER A 286 -8.21 25.60 -4.84
CA SER A 286 -9.34 24.65 -4.78
C SER A 286 -9.27 23.70 -3.58
N MET A 287 -8.08 23.40 -3.09
CA MET A 287 -7.86 22.48 -1.96
C MET A 287 -7.27 23.20 -0.72
N LYS A 288 -7.69 24.43 -0.46
CA LYS A 288 -7.17 25.29 0.62
C LYS A 288 -7.33 24.75 2.05
N SER A 289 -8.17 23.74 2.26
CA SER A 289 -8.33 23.09 3.56
C SER A 289 -7.13 22.20 3.92
N VAL A 290 -6.37 21.75 2.92
CA VAL A 290 -5.23 20.84 3.15
C VAL A 290 -4.11 21.61 3.83
N ARG A 291 -3.76 21.20 5.06
CA ARG A 291 -2.65 21.76 5.84
C ARG A 291 -1.36 20.93 5.81
N ILE A 292 -1.50 19.62 5.52
CA ILE A 292 -0.41 18.67 5.39
C ILE A 292 -0.66 17.81 4.16
N SER A 293 0.33 17.76 3.27
CA SER A 293 0.37 16.87 2.10
C SER A 293 1.57 15.95 2.21
N ILE A 294 1.33 14.64 2.16
CA ILE A 294 2.36 13.61 2.27
C ILE A 294 2.32 12.76 1.00
N PHE A 295 3.41 12.78 0.25
CA PHE A 295 3.57 11.99 -0.96
C PHE A 295 4.55 10.85 -0.73
N VAL A 296 4.18 9.65 -1.18
CA VAL A 296 4.95 8.42 -0.97
C VAL A 296 4.78 7.44 -2.13
N GLY A 297 5.69 6.51 -2.27
CA GLY A 297 5.54 5.35 -3.15
C GLY A 297 6.07 5.53 -4.56
N GLU A 298 6.31 6.75 -5.02
CA GLU A 298 6.91 7.08 -6.31
C GLU A 298 7.87 8.27 -6.19
N PRO A 299 8.78 8.48 -7.15
CA PRO A 299 9.55 9.71 -7.20
C PRO A 299 8.62 10.93 -7.33
N LEU A 300 8.76 11.89 -6.43
CA LEU A 300 8.08 13.19 -6.50
C LEU A 300 8.96 14.16 -7.25
N TRP A 301 8.39 14.92 -8.19
CA TRP A 301 9.11 15.93 -8.98
C TRP A 301 8.78 17.32 -8.50
N TYR A 302 9.76 18.24 -8.54
CA TYR A 302 9.53 19.64 -8.15
C TYR A 302 8.43 20.32 -8.97
N GLU A 303 8.26 19.93 -10.24
CA GLU A 303 7.14 20.41 -11.06
C GLU A 303 5.79 20.02 -10.45
N GLN A 304 5.63 18.75 -10.03
CA GLN A 304 4.41 18.29 -9.36
C GLN A 304 4.18 19.05 -8.04
N VAL A 305 5.25 19.34 -7.30
CA VAL A 305 5.13 20.12 -6.05
C VAL A 305 4.62 21.53 -6.34
N ARG A 306 5.15 22.21 -7.37
CA ARG A 306 4.65 23.53 -7.79
C ARG A 306 3.18 23.51 -8.16
N ASP A 307 2.78 22.55 -8.99
CA ASP A 307 1.38 22.34 -9.39
C ASP A 307 0.48 22.15 -8.16
N TRP A 308 0.89 21.29 -7.24
CA TRP A 308 0.15 20.99 -6.01
C TRP A 308 0.03 22.19 -5.07
N VAL A 309 1.12 22.88 -4.80
CA VAL A 309 1.16 24.03 -3.88
C VAL A 309 0.27 25.18 -4.37
N ASN A 310 0.09 25.36 -5.69
CA ASN A 310 -0.85 26.34 -6.24
C ASN A 310 -2.29 26.08 -5.80
N CYS A 311 -2.69 24.82 -5.62
CA CYS A 311 -4.03 24.44 -5.20
C CYS A 311 -4.23 24.52 -3.68
N CYS A 312 -3.16 24.38 -2.90
CA CYS A 312 -3.18 24.32 -1.44
C CYS A 312 -2.01 25.06 -0.81
N LYS A 313 -1.92 26.39 -1.04
CA LYS A 313 -0.81 27.25 -0.60
C LYS A 313 -0.51 27.19 0.90
N GLY A 314 -1.51 26.87 1.73
CA GLY A 314 -1.37 26.71 3.18
C GLY A 314 -0.81 25.37 3.63
N SER A 315 -0.59 24.42 2.72
CA SER A 315 -0.15 23.06 3.06
C SER A 315 1.37 22.98 3.22
N VAL A 316 1.82 22.29 4.27
CA VAL A 316 3.20 21.79 4.34
C VAL A 316 3.28 20.52 3.49
N VAL A 317 4.24 20.49 2.55
CA VAL A 317 4.40 19.36 1.62
C VAL A 317 5.61 18.51 1.98
N TYR A 318 5.41 17.23 2.09
CA TYR A 318 6.44 16.24 2.38
C TYR A 318 6.58 15.22 1.25
N ASN A 319 7.83 14.94 0.87
CA ASN A 319 8.21 13.73 0.15
C ASN A 319 8.65 12.69 1.18
N THR A 320 8.10 11.48 1.09
CA THR A 320 8.38 10.42 2.06
C THR A 320 8.71 9.11 1.36
N TYR A 321 9.53 8.29 2.01
CA TYR A 321 10.02 7.05 1.43
C TYR A 321 10.07 5.94 2.47
N GLY A 322 9.64 4.76 2.07
CA GLY A 322 9.74 3.52 2.81
C GLY A 322 9.14 2.35 2.04
N PRO A 323 9.82 1.21 1.97
CA PRO A 323 9.22 -0.05 1.53
C PRO A 323 8.44 -0.69 2.70
N THR A 324 7.49 -1.55 2.39
CA THR A 324 6.68 -2.30 3.37
C THR A 324 7.55 -3.07 4.37
N GLU A 325 8.70 -3.55 3.93
CA GLU A 325 9.69 -4.27 4.73
C GLU A 325 10.33 -3.41 5.85
N THR A 326 10.16 -2.09 5.78
CA THR A 326 10.62 -1.14 6.82
C THR A 326 9.48 -0.32 7.41
N THR A 327 8.29 -0.89 7.42
CA THR A 327 7.10 -0.36 8.08
C THR A 327 6.72 1.04 7.59
N VAL A 328 5.99 1.08 6.49
CA VAL A 328 5.35 2.24 5.86
C VAL A 328 6.34 3.29 5.36
N ILE A 329 6.78 4.22 6.21
CA ILE A 329 7.66 5.35 5.88
C ILE A 329 8.83 5.38 6.87
N ILE A 330 10.05 5.41 6.36
CA ILE A 330 11.27 5.47 7.19
C ILE A 330 12.09 6.75 6.96
N MET A 331 11.90 7.42 5.82
CA MET A 331 12.57 8.69 5.48
C MET A 331 11.56 9.75 5.07
N ARG A 332 11.91 11.02 5.29
CA ARG A 332 11.09 12.18 4.93
C ARG A 332 11.94 13.37 4.54
N TYR A 333 11.40 14.16 3.63
CA TYR A 333 11.92 15.46 3.22
C TYR A 333 10.78 16.48 3.22
N LYS A 334 10.95 17.60 3.95
CA LYS A 334 10.01 18.71 3.91
C LYS A 334 10.32 19.55 2.68
N VAL A 335 9.47 19.45 1.66
CA VAL A 335 9.69 20.10 0.36
C VAL A 335 9.27 21.57 0.38
N TYR A 336 8.14 21.83 1.07
CA TYR A 336 7.57 23.17 1.15
C TYR A 336 6.93 23.38 2.52
N ASP A 337 7.14 24.57 3.07
CA ASP A 337 6.53 25.03 4.31
C ASP A 337 6.09 26.50 4.14
N PRO A 338 4.78 26.78 4.10
CA PRO A 338 4.26 28.13 3.83
C PRO A 338 4.64 29.16 4.91
N LYS A 339 5.14 28.72 6.08
CA LYS A 339 5.63 29.61 7.13
C LYS A 339 7.03 30.16 6.86
N THR A 340 7.82 29.45 6.07
CA THR A 340 9.24 29.77 5.82
C THR A 340 9.59 29.92 4.35
N MET A 341 8.69 29.56 3.45
CA MET A 341 8.90 29.53 2.00
C MET A 341 7.72 30.18 1.27
N THR A 342 8.01 30.75 0.10
CA THR A 342 7.02 31.14 -0.91
C THR A 342 7.08 30.17 -2.09
N ILE A 343 6.09 30.23 -2.99
CA ILE A 343 6.09 29.41 -4.21
C ILE A 343 7.31 29.72 -5.09
N ASP A 344 7.79 30.97 -5.06
CA ASP A 344 8.96 31.40 -5.83
C ASP A 344 10.24 30.65 -5.44
N ASN A 345 10.34 30.20 -4.19
CA ASN A 345 11.47 29.36 -3.76
C ASN A 345 11.51 28.00 -4.49
N LEU A 346 10.39 27.55 -5.05
CA LEU A 346 10.30 26.30 -5.82
C LEU A 346 10.58 26.50 -7.32
N GLN A 347 10.54 27.73 -7.85
CA GLN A 347 10.58 27.99 -9.30
C GLN A 347 11.88 27.51 -9.98
N ASN A 348 13.00 27.63 -9.29
CA ASN A 348 14.31 27.27 -9.82
C ASN A 348 14.77 25.85 -9.43
N LEU A 349 13.90 25.07 -8.73
CA LEU A 349 14.20 23.70 -8.35
C LEU A 349 13.69 22.75 -9.44
N GLU A 350 14.56 21.88 -9.92
CA GLU A 350 14.26 20.92 -10.99
C GLU A 350 14.57 19.48 -10.56
N GLY A 351 14.01 18.52 -11.28
CA GLY A 351 14.28 17.11 -11.08
C GLY A 351 13.49 16.48 -9.94
N VAL A 352 14.02 15.38 -9.43
CA VAL A 352 13.40 14.58 -8.38
C VAL A 352 13.68 15.19 -7.01
N VAL A 353 12.63 15.31 -6.20
CA VAL A 353 12.72 15.77 -4.82
C VAL A 353 13.51 14.74 -3.99
N PRO A 354 14.43 15.19 -3.10
CA PRO A 354 15.17 14.30 -2.21
C PRO A 354 14.25 13.38 -1.39
N LEU A 355 14.75 12.19 -1.04
CA LEU A 355 14.12 11.32 -0.04
C LEU A 355 14.30 11.87 1.38
N GLY A 356 15.26 12.78 1.55
CA GLY A 356 15.59 13.43 2.81
C GLY A 356 16.39 12.56 3.77
N THR A 357 15.97 12.53 5.03
CA THR A 357 16.66 11.82 6.12
C THR A 357 15.70 10.90 6.88
N THR A 358 16.23 9.95 7.63
CA THR A 358 15.43 9.00 8.44
C THR A 358 14.72 9.68 9.61
N PHE A 359 13.65 9.05 10.09
CA PHE A 359 13.09 9.34 11.41
C PHE A 359 14.07 8.96 12.54
N PRO A 360 13.88 9.47 13.76
CA PRO A 360 14.69 9.05 14.91
C PRO A 360 14.66 7.53 15.11
N ARG A 361 15.74 6.95 15.64
CA ARG A 361 15.93 5.51 15.86
C ARG A 361 15.95 4.66 14.58
N ALA A 362 15.91 5.29 13.39
CA ALA A 362 16.14 4.64 12.11
C ALA A 362 17.47 5.12 11.51
N LYS A 363 18.05 4.31 10.64
CA LYS A 363 19.30 4.61 9.92
C LYS A 363 19.11 4.29 8.44
N ALA A 364 19.77 5.06 7.60
CA ALA A 364 19.96 4.76 6.19
C ALA A 364 21.42 4.93 5.84
N ALA A 365 21.92 4.12 4.91
CA ALA A 365 23.27 4.25 4.36
C ALA A 365 23.28 3.80 2.89
N ILE A 366 24.28 4.24 2.16
CA ILE A 366 24.52 3.81 0.78
C ILE A 366 25.65 2.79 0.81
N PHE A 367 25.43 1.63 0.19
CA PHE A 367 26.46 0.60 0.09
C PHE A 367 26.72 0.26 -1.39
N ASN A 368 27.97 0.02 -1.72
CA ASN A 368 28.36 -0.51 -3.01
C ASN A 368 28.17 -2.05 -3.09
N ASP A 369 28.45 -2.65 -4.25
CA ASP A 369 28.27 -4.09 -4.46
C ASP A 369 29.10 -4.99 -3.53
N ASN A 370 30.16 -4.46 -2.93
CA ASN A 370 31.01 -5.16 -1.96
C ASN A 370 30.56 -4.97 -0.52
N ASN A 371 29.37 -4.39 -0.28
CA ASN A 371 28.84 -4.00 1.04
C ASN A 371 29.79 -3.05 1.82
N VAL A 372 30.50 -2.20 1.11
CA VAL A 372 31.28 -1.10 1.69
C VAL A 372 30.43 0.16 1.59
N GLU A 373 30.37 0.93 2.68
CA GLU A 373 29.60 2.17 2.72
C GLU A 373 30.21 3.20 1.76
N ALA A 374 29.36 3.75 0.89
CA ALA A 374 29.73 4.71 -0.15
C ALA A 374 30.02 6.09 0.46
N LYS A 375 30.92 6.84 -0.20
CA LYS A 375 31.20 8.23 0.15
C LYS A 375 30.09 9.15 -0.36
N GLU A 376 30.11 10.39 0.12
CA GLU A 376 29.25 11.47 -0.39
C GLU A 376 29.30 11.56 -1.92
N ASN A 377 28.12 11.70 -2.55
CA ASN A 377 27.92 11.73 -3.99
C ASN A 377 28.30 10.42 -4.76
N GLU A 378 28.70 9.36 -4.08
CA GLU A 378 28.92 8.05 -4.69
C GLU A 378 27.58 7.28 -4.76
N ILE A 379 27.28 6.76 -5.95
CA ILE A 379 26.04 5.99 -6.18
C ILE A 379 26.22 4.57 -5.68
N GLY A 380 25.24 4.09 -4.89
CA GLY A 380 25.15 2.71 -4.45
C GLY A 380 23.71 2.36 -4.07
N GLN A 381 23.52 1.20 -3.47
CA GLN A 381 22.22 0.75 -3.02
C GLN A 381 21.88 1.33 -1.65
N ILE A 382 20.65 1.80 -1.47
CA ILE A 382 20.13 2.29 -0.19
C ILE A 382 19.84 1.10 0.71
N TYR A 383 20.43 1.09 1.90
CA TYR A 383 20.11 0.14 2.97
C TYR A 383 19.45 0.88 4.13
N LEU A 384 18.49 0.22 4.78
CA LEU A 384 17.70 0.78 5.86
C LEU A 384 17.80 -0.08 7.11
N SER A 385 17.84 0.55 8.28
CA SER A 385 17.99 -0.11 9.58
C SER A 385 17.18 0.61 10.67
N GLY A 386 16.99 -0.05 11.78
CA GLY A 386 16.35 0.49 12.99
C GLY A 386 15.09 -0.27 13.39
N ASP A 387 14.36 0.34 14.33
CA ASP A 387 13.19 -0.24 14.98
C ASP A 387 11.92 -0.35 14.10
N GLN A 388 12.03 -0.03 12.82
CA GLN A 388 10.96 -0.19 11.81
C GLN A 388 11.25 -1.33 10.84
N VAL A 389 12.43 -1.95 10.90
CA VAL A 389 12.79 -3.07 10.01
C VAL A 389 12.01 -4.30 10.39
N GLY A 390 11.12 -4.76 9.51
CA GLY A 390 10.20 -5.86 9.74
C GLY A 390 10.87 -7.22 9.98
N LEU A 391 10.05 -8.24 10.19
CA LEU A 391 10.50 -9.59 10.56
C LEU A 391 10.98 -10.43 9.36
N GLY A 392 10.80 -9.95 8.14
CA GLY A 392 11.15 -10.67 6.92
C GLY A 392 9.93 -11.11 6.11
N TYR A 393 10.13 -12.18 5.33
CA TYR A 393 9.10 -12.72 4.42
C TYR A 393 8.52 -14.03 4.94
N LEU A 394 7.20 -14.12 4.88
CA LEU A 394 6.46 -15.33 5.27
C LEU A 394 6.91 -16.51 4.42
N ASN A 395 7.11 -17.66 5.06
CA ASN A 395 7.49 -18.94 4.43
C ASN A 395 8.73 -18.88 3.51
N SER A 396 9.56 -17.83 3.60
CA SER A 396 10.71 -17.65 2.71
C SER A 396 11.97 -17.22 3.47
N LYS A 397 12.60 -18.17 4.17
CA LYS A 397 13.85 -17.95 4.91
C LYS A 397 15.00 -17.50 3.99
N GLU A 398 15.08 -18.07 2.79
CA GLU A 398 16.12 -17.72 1.82
C GLU A 398 16.00 -16.27 1.37
N LYS A 399 14.82 -15.83 0.91
CA LYS A 399 14.61 -14.43 0.52
C LYS A 399 14.81 -13.48 1.69
N THR A 400 14.43 -13.90 2.90
CA THR A 400 14.64 -13.09 4.10
C THR A 400 16.15 -12.90 4.34
N SER A 401 16.95 -13.96 4.32
CA SER A 401 18.40 -13.86 4.53
C SER A 401 19.14 -13.09 3.43
N GLN A 402 18.61 -13.05 2.21
CA GLN A 402 19.17 -12.25 1.10
C GLN A 402 18.86 -10.76 1.23
N ALA A 403 17.66 -10.41 1.74
CA ALA A 403 17.22 -9.03 1.84
C ALA A 403 17.52 -8.39 3.21
N PHE A 404 17.50 -9.17 4.29
CA PHE A 404 17.75 -8.72 5.66
C PHE A 404 19.10 -9.27 6.11
N ILE A 405 20.12 -8.44 6.11
CA ILE A 405 21.51 -8.84 6.34
C ILE A 405 22.10 -8.16 7.57
N HIS A 406 23.04 -8.83 8.22
CA HIS A 406 23.79 -8.24 9.32
C HIS A 406 25.16 -7.73 8.81
N LEU A 407 25.39 -6.44 8.97
CA LEU A 407 26.69 -5.81 8.71
C LEU A 407 27.15 -5.09 9.98
N ASN A 408 28.33 -5.42 10.47
CA ASN A 408 28.93 -4.83 11.67
C ASN A 408 27.98 -4.83 12.89
N GLY A 409 27.25 -5.94 13.10
CA GLY A 409 26.32 -6.10 14.22
C GLY A 409 24.97 -5.38 14.05
N THR A 410 24.75 -4.70 12.95
CA THR A 410 23.51 -3.99 12.64
C THR A 410 22.70 -4.78 11.60
N LEU A 411 21.39 -4.96 11.86
CA LEU A 411 20.46 -5.51 10.87
C LEU A 411 20.11 -4.44 9.84
N TRP A 412 20.31 -4.74 8.56
CA TRP A 412 20.00 -3.89 7.44
C TRP A 412 19.03 -4.57 6.48
N TYR A 413 18.06 -3.80 5.99
CA TYR A 413 17.22 -4.19 4.86
C TYR A 413 17.79 -3.61 3.56
N LYS A 414 18.05 -4.46 2.58
CA LYS A 414 18.50 -4.12 1.23
C LYS A 414 17.28 -3.74 0.38
N THR A 415 17.16 -2.47 0.01
CA THR A 415 15.94 -1.98 -0.64
C THR A 415 15.83 -2.36 -2.12
N GLY A 416 16.95 -2.59 -2.79
CA GLY A 416 17.03 -2.65 -4.26
C GLY A 416 16.98 -1.26 -4.92
N ASP A 417 16.77 -0.19 -4.17
CA ASP A 417 16.78 1.18 -4.65
C ASP A 417 18.21 1.73 -4.64
N ASN A 418 18.64 2.39 -5.72
CA ASN A 418 19.92 3.06 -5.82
C ASN A 418 19.79 4.55 -5.53
N GLY A 419 20.81 5.12 -4.95
CA GLY A 419 20.86 6.54 -4.62
C GLY A 419 22.26 6.99 -4.22
N TYR A 420 22.35 8.23 -3.77
CA TYR A 420 23.54 8.81 -3.16
C TYR A 420 23.13 9.82 -2.08
N ILE A 421 24.08 10.23 -1.26
CA ILE A 421 23.89 11.31 -0.28
C ILE A 421 24.51 12.57 -0.87
N ASN A 422 23.73 13.65 -0.95
CA ASN A 422 24.24 14.95 -1.43
C ASN A 422 24.97 15.73 -0.31
N GLN A 423 25.56 16.87 -0.67
CA GLN A 423 26.31 17.75 0.25
C GLN A 423 25.50 18.28 1.45
N GLU A 424 24.17 18.28 1.33
CA GLU A 424 23.26 18.68 2.40
C GLU A 424 22.86 17.50 3.32
N GLY A 425 23.42 16.30 3.07
CA GLY A 425 23.11 15.10 3.82
C GLY A 425 21.77 14.43 3.46
N ASN A 426 21.13 14.84 2.36
CA ASN A 426 19.89 14.25 1.90
C ASN A 426 20.15 13.07 0.96
N PHE A 427 19.38 12.02 1.12
CA PHE A 427 19.36 10.89 0.19
C PHE A 427 18.62 11.26 -1.09
N ILE A 428 19.24 10.98 -2.23
CA ILE A 428 18.71 11.22 -3.57
C ILE A 428 18.49 9.90 -4.29
N PHE A 429 17.27 9.65 -4.74
CA PHE A 429 16.91 8.45 -5.50
C PHE A 429 17.43 8.50 -6.93
N LYS A 430 17.99 7.39 -7.42
CA LYS A 430 18.55 7.28 -8.79
C LYS A 430 17.97 6.09 -9.61
N GLY A 431 16.99 5.39 -9.07
CA GLY A 431 16.37 4.24 -9.76
C GLY A 431 16.53 2.96 -8.98
N ARG A 432 16.27 1.83 -9.64
CA ARG A 432 16.39 0.50 -9.04
C ARG A 432 17.49 -0.33 -9.70
N SER A 433 18.07 -1.22 -8.90
CA SER A 433 19.04 -2.22 -9.39
C SER A 433 18.37 -3.51 -9.89
N ASP A 434 17.07 -3.70 -9.58
CA ASP A 434 16.29 -4.88 -9.93
C ASP A 434 15.16 -4.57 -10.94
N ASP A 435 14.38 -5.61 -11.28
CA ASP A 435 13.27 -5.52 -12.22
C ASP A 435 11.96 -5.01 -11.59
N GLN A 436 12.03 -4.44 -10.40
CA GLN A 436 10.85 -3.85 -9.76
C GLN A 436 10.61 -2.42 -10.25
N VAL A 437 9.35 -2.10 -10.43
CA VAL A 437 8.90 -0.77 -10.89
C VAL A 437 7.75 -0.28 -10.01
N LYS A 438 7.48 1.02 -10.08
CA LYS A 438 6.28 1.63 -9.51
C LYS A 438 5.34 2.01 -10.65
N ILE A 439 4.10 1.54 -10.59
CA ILE A 439 3.06 1.81 -11.59
C ILE A 439 1.85 2.37 -10.86
N ASN A 440 1.59 3.66 -11.03
CA ASN A 440 0.48 4.35 -10.35
C ASN A 440 0.47 4.12 -8.83
N GLY A 441 1.65 4.09 -8.21
CA GLY A 441 1.86 3.83 -6.77
C GLY A 441 1.97 2.35 -6.39
N PHE A 442 1.63 1.42 -7.27
CA PHE A 442 1.77 -0.01 -7.00
C PHE A 442 3.20 -0.48 -7.24
N ARG A 443 3.78 -1.20 -6.28
CA ARG A 443 5.05 -1.89 -6.45
C ARG A 443 4.84 -3.15 -7.27
N VAL A 444 5.44 -3.23 -8.43
CA VAL A 444 5.30 -4.31 -9.40
C VAL A 444 6.66 -4.90 -9.70
N ASP A 445 6.75 -6.21 -9.62
CA ASP A 445 7.92 -6.96 -10.08
C ASP A 445 7.65 -7.43 -11.51
N LEU A 446 8.43 -6.92 -12.46
CA LEU A 446 8.25 -7.27 -13.87
C LEU A 446 8.50 -8.76 -14.14
N LEU A 447 9.32 -9.42 -13.32
CA LEU A 447 9.58 -10.86 -13.47
C LEU A 447 8.32 -11.70 -13.18
N GLU A 448 7.44 -11.24 -12.29
CA GLU A 448 6.15 -11.91 -12.04
C GLU A 448 5.26 -11.89 -13.28
N ILE A 449 5.26 -10.77 -14.01
CA ILE A 449 4.50 -10.63 -15.26
C ILE A 449 5.16 -11.45 -16.37
N ASP A 450 6.50 -11.36 -16.50
CA ASP A 450 7.28 -12.06 -17.51
C ASP A 450 7.10 -13.58 -17.44
N GLU A 451 6.99 -14.13 -16.22
CA GLU A 451 6.75 -15.57 -16.03
C GLU A 451 5.37 -15.96 -16.57
N ARG A 452 4.32 -15.19 -16.24
CA ARG A 452 2.97 -15.44 -16.76
C ARG A 452 2.89 -15.29 -18.27
N LEU A 453 3.55 -14.28 -18.83
CA LEU A 453 3.64 -14.10 -20.28
C LEU A 453 4.29 -15.30 -20.99
N ARG A 454 5.39 -15.84 -20.44
CA ARG A 454 6.07 -17.03 -20.98
C ARG A 454 5.19 -18.29 -20.90
N MET A 455 4.50 -18.49 -19.77
CA MET A 455 3.58 -19.62 -19.60
C MET A 455 2.43 -19.58 -20.61
N ALA A 456 1.83 -18.42 -20.82
CA ALA A 456 0.70 -18.24 -21.73
C ALA A 456 1.10 -18.30 -23.21
N SER A 457 2.21 -17.67 -23.57
CA SER A 457 2.68 -17.60 -24.97
C SER A 457 3.42 -18.85 -25.43
N LYS A 458 4.03 -19.60 -24.48
CA LYS A 458 5.00 -20.67 -24.74
C LYS A 458 6.19 -20.22 -25.61
N ARG A 459 6.51 -18.92 -25.55
CA ARG A 459 7.57 -18.24 -26.28
C ARG A 459 8.39 -17.39 -25.31
N ARG A 460 9.53 -16.86 -25.76
CA ARG A 460 10.20 -15.78 -25.03
C ARG A 460 9.26 -14.58 -25.01
N ALA A 461 8.98 -14.07 -23.81
CA ALA A 461 8.08 -12.94 -23.63
C ALA A 461 8.52 -12.12 -22.42
N MET A 462 8.28 -10.80 -22.49
CA MET A 462 8.66 -9.83 -21.46
C MET A 462 7.67 -8.68 -21.38
N SER A 463 7.54 -8.14 -20.18
CA SER A 463 6.82 -6.88 -19.92
C SER A 463 7.77 -5.69 -20.11
N ILE A 464 7.31 -4.69 -20.85
CA ILE A 464 8.04 -3.45 -21.14
C ILE A 464 7.25 -2.29 -20.54
N PRO A 465 7.84 -1.54 -19.58
CA PRO A 465 7.19 -0.38 -19.00
C PRO A 465 7.20 0.82 -19.95
N VAL A 466 6.03 1.43 -20.14
CA VAL A 466 5.84 2.67 -20.92
C VAL A 466 5.84 3.86 -19.97
N ARG A 467 6.61 4.90 -20.29
CA ARG A 467 6.81 6.06 -19.44
C ARG A 467 6.24 7.33 -20.08
N ASN A 468 5.75 8.24 -19.24
CA ASN A 468 5.37 9.59 -19.63
C ASN A 468 6.60 10.53 -19.64
N GLU A 469 6.39 11.81 -19.95
CA GLU A 469 7.42 12.85 -19.99
C GLU A 469 8.14 13.05 -18.65
N LEU A 470 7.47 12.81 -17.53
CA LEU A 470 8.06 12.83 -16.18
C LEU A 470 8.71 11.49 -15.81
N ASN A 471 8.98 10.62 -16.78
CA ASN A 471 9.58 9.31 -16.56
C ASN A 471 8.78 8.38 -15.59
N GLN A 472 7.51 8.68 -15.34
CA GLN A 472 6.60 7.83 -14.58
C GLN A 472 6.05 6.72 -15.48
N ILE A 473 5.96 5.50 -14.94
CA ILE A 473 5.41 4.36 -15.69
C ILE A 473 3.89 4.44 -15.63
N THR A 474 3.30 4.57 -16.80
CA THR A 474 1.84 4.67 -16.96
C THR A 474 1.20 3.37 -17.38
N ASN A 475 1.92 2.55 -18.13
CA ASN A 475 1.41 1.34 -18.75
C ASN A 475 2.48 0.27 -18.87
N LEU A 476 2.03 -0.96 -19.14
CA LEU A 476 2.86 -2.11 -19.52
C LEU A 476 2.48 -2.61 -20.91
N VAL A 477 3.47 -3.05 -21.67
CA VAL A 477 3.30 -3.71 -22.97
C VAL A 477 4.00 -5.06 -22.93
N ALA A 478 3.35 -6.11 -23.46
CA ALA A 478 3.99 -7.40 -23.61
C ALA A 478 4.77 -7.43 -24.93
N ALA A 479 6.06 -7.72 -24.88
CA ALA A 479 6.85 -8.13 -26.03
C ALA A 479 6.85 -9.65 -26.13
N VAL A 480 6.55 -10.22 -27.29
CA VAL A 480 6.53 -11.66 -27.55
C VAL A 480 7.39 -11.97 -28.77
N GLU A 481 8.30 -12.94 -28.66
CA GLU A 481 9.19 -13.32 -29.76
C GLU A 481 8.44 -14.10 -30.85
N GLY A 482 8.70 -13.75 -32.11
CA GLY A 482 8.14 -14.42 -33.29
C GLY A 482 7.10 -13.60 -34.05
N SER A 483 6.35 -14.26 -34.91
CA SER A 483 5.27 -13.64 -35.69
C SER A 483 3.97 -13.51 -34.88
N ARG A 484 3.13 -12.54 -35.26
CA ARG A 484 1.81 -12.33 -34.65
C ARG A 484 0.95 -13.60 -34.75
N ASP A 485 0.27 -13.89 -33.63
CA ASP A 485 -0.59 -15.05 -33.47
C ASP A 485 -1.73 -14.65 -32.53
N ASP A 486 -2.94 -14.58 -33.03
CA ASP A 486 -4.09 -14.08 -32.27
C ASP A 486 -4.46 -15.05 -31.14
N LYS A 487 -4.23 -16.36 -31.30
CA LYS A 487 -4.45 -17.34 -30.23
C LYS A 487 -3.46 -17.14 -29.07
N VAL A 488 -2.23 -16.77 -29.37
CA VAL A 488 -1.24 -16.39 -28.33
C VAL A 488 -1.70 -15.13 -27.60
N CYS A 489 -2.26 -14.13 -28.30
CA CYS A 489 -2.80 -12.94 -27.67
C CYS A 489 -3.96 -13.28 -26.71
N GLU A 490 -4.91 -14.12 -27.14
CA GLU A 490 -6.02 -14.57 -26.31
C GLU A 490 -5.55 -15.30 -25.05
N ASN A 491 -4.59 -16.23 -25.20
CA ASN A 491 -4.01 -16.96 -24.09
C ASN A 491 -3.33 -16.02 -23.07
N ILE A 492 -2.55 -15.04 -23.54
CA ILE A 492 -1.89 -14.05 -22.69
C ILE A 492 -2.94 -13.24 -21.91
N VAL A 493 -3.94 -12.68 -22.59
CA VAL A 493 -4.99 -11.89 -21.94
C VAL A 493 -5.75 -12.72 -20.91
N SER A 494 -6.05 -13.98 -21.22
CA SER A 494 -6.73 -14.89 -20.29
C SER A 494 -5.88 -15.19 -19.05
N GLU A 495 -4.62 -15.57 -19.25
CA GLU A 495 -3.68 -15.88 -18.17
C GLU A 495 -3.46 -14.70 -17.24
N LEU A 496 -3.17 -13.52 -17.78
CA LEU A 496 -2.94 -12.34 -16.96
C LEU A 496 -4.19 -11.96 -16.15
N LYS A 497 -5.39 -11.99 -16.75
CA LYS A 497 -6.65 -11.72 -16.05
C LYS A 497 -6.93 -12.73 -14.94
N GLN A 498 -6.48 -13.96 -15.10
CA GLN A 498 -6.74 -15.03 -14.14
C GLN A 498 -5.82 -14.97 -12.91
N TYR A 499 -4.59 -14.43 -13.05
CA TYR A 499 -3.57 -14.51 -12.00
C TYR A 499 -3.03 -13.16 -11.53
N LEU A 500 -3.04 -12.11 -12.36
CA LEU A 500 -2.43 -10.84 -12.02
C LEU A 500 -3.46 -9.75 -11.72
N PRO A 501 -3.22 -8.89 -10.72
CA PRO A 501 -4.03 -7.71 -10.45
C PRO A 501 -4.14 -6.78 -11.65
N PHE A 502 -5.16 -5.93 -11.64
CA PHE A 502 -5.45 -5.01 -12.75
C PHE A 502 -4.29 -4.06 -13.10
N TYR A 503 -3.47 -3.65 -12.13
CA TYR A 503 -2.32 -2.76 -12.32
C TYR A 503 -1.08 -3.46 -12.91
N MET A 504 -1.11 -4.79 -13.01
CA MET A 504 -0.09 -5.62 -13.64
C MET A 504 -0.51 -6.12 -15.04
N GLN A 505 -1.68 -5.72 -15.52
CA GLN A 505 -2.17 -6.08 -16.85
C GLN A 505 -1.42 -5.29 -17.93
N VAL A 506 -1.11 -5.95 -19.04
CA VAL A 506 -0.55 -5.29 -20.21
C VAL A 506 -1.66 -4.66 -21.05
N GLN A 507 -1.39 -3.48 -21.62
CA GLN A 507 -2.35 -2.78 -22.48
C GLN A 507 -2.24 -3.17 -23.95
N ASP A 508 -1.03 -3.58 -24.36
CA ASP A 508 -0.73 -3.99 -25.73
C ASP A 508 0.14 -5.23 -25.75
N ILE A 509 0.07 -5.99 -26.85
CA ILE A 509 0.95 -7.13 -27.15
C ILE A 509 1.63 -6.83 -28.48
N VAL A 510 2.96 -6.80 -28.47
CA VAL A 510 3.82 -6.53 -29.61
C VAL A 510 4.66 -7.77 -29.92
N PHE A 511 4.64 -8.19 -31.18
CA PHE A 511 5.47 -9.30 -31.64
C PHE A 511 6.75 -8.76 -32.25
N ILE A 512 7.88 -9.25 -31.76
CA ILE A 512 9.23 -8.95 -32.26
C ILE A 512 9.82 -10.26 -32.82
N ARG A 513 10.23 -10.25 -34.08
CA ARG A 513 10.63 -11.45 -34.79
C ARG A 513 11.71 -12.22 -34.04
N ASP A 514 12.77 -11.52 -33.64
CA ASP A 514 13.90 -12.08 -32.90
C ASP A 514 14.25 -11.10 -31.76
N PHE A 515 14.33 -11.59 -30.54
CA PHE A 515 14.72 -10.76 -29.42
C PHE A 515 16.21 -10.41 -29.47
N PRO A 516 16.59 -9.13 -29.34
CA PRO A 516 17.98 -8.71 -29.37
C PRO A 516 18.78 -9.31 -28.22
N VAL A 517 20.01 -9.73 -28.50
CA VAL A 517 20.93 -10.26 -27.49
C VAL A 517 22.21 -9.42 -27.46
N ASN A 518 22.78 -9.28 -26.28
CA ASN A 518 24.08 -8.63 -26.09
C ASN A 518 25.25 -9.55 -26.52
N TYR A 519 26.48 -9.04 -26.43
CA TYR A 519 27.69 -9.78 -26.79
C TYR A 519 27.89 -11.11 -26.05
N ASN A 520 27.26 -11.27 -24.88
CA ASN A 520 27.31 -12.48 -24.07
C ASN A 520 26.14 -13.43 -24.36
N GLY A 521 25.34 -13.17 -25.40
CA GLY A 521 24.18 -13.99 -25.77
C GLY A 521 22.97 -13.81 -24.80
N LYS A 522 23.04 -12.86 -23.85
CA LYS A 522 21.94 -12.54 -22.99
C LYS A 522 21.02 -11.49 -23.63
N LEU A 523 19.76 -11.54 -23.31
CA LEU A 523 18.76 -10.58 -23.79
C LEU A 523 19.18 -9.13 -23.51
N ASP A 524 19.14 -8.29 -24.54
CA ASP A 524 19.33 -6.85 -24.42
C ASP A 524 17.97 -6.15 -24.23
N ARG A 525 17.60 -5.92 -22.97
CA ARG A 525 16.34 -5.25 -22.61
C ARG A 525 16.23 -3.83 -23.19
N LYS A 526 17.34 -3.08 -23.29
CA LYS A 526 17.32 -1.72 -23.82
C LYS A 526 17.00 -1.72 -25.31
N ALA A 527 17.69 -2.57 -26.07
CA ALA A 527 17.43 -2.71 -27.50
C ALA A 527 16.01 -3.25 -27.76
N LEU A 528 15.52 -4.20 -26.97
CA LEU A 528 14.16 -4.70 -27.07
C LEU A 528 13.12 -3.60 -26.81
N THR A 529 13.34 -2.78 -25.81
CA THR A 529 12.46 -1.65 -25.47
C THR A 529 12.33 -0.68 -26.64
N LEU A 530 13.43 -0.34 -27.31
CA LEU A 530 13.42 0.53 -28.49
C LEU A 530 12.61 -0.08 -29.64
N GLN A 531 12.83 -1.37 -29.95
CA GLN A 531 12.08 -2.09 -31.00
C GLN A 531 10.57 -2.12 -30.71
N VAL A 532 10.18 -2.30 -29.44
CA VAL A 532 8.77 -2.29 -29.02
C VAL A 532 8.15 -0.91 -29.23
N PHE A 533 8.86 0.17 -28.88
CA PHE A 533 8.35 1.54 -29.09
C PHE A 533 8.24 1.91 -30.55
N GLU A 534 9.17 1.50 -31.40
CA GLU A 534 9.09 1.65 -32.86
C GLU A 534 7.86 0.93 -33.41
N ALA A 535 7.64 -0.32 -33.00
CA ALA A 535 6.47 -1.10 -33.42
C ALA A 535 5.14 -0.48 -32.98
N LEU A 536 5.07 0.07 -31.76
CA LEU A 536 3.89 0.78 -31.24
C LEU A 536 3.62 2.07 -32.03
N THR A 537 4.64 2.82 -32.39
CA THR A 537 4.52 4.04 -33.19
C THR A 537 3.96 3.72 -34.57
N ILE A 538 4.46 2.69 -35.22
CA ILE A 538 3.97 2.22 -36.53
C ILE A 538 2.51 1.75 -36.44
N LYS A 539 2.13 1.07 -35.34
CA LYS A 539 0.75 0.62 -35.11
C LYS A 539 -0.21 1.81 -35.01
N ARG A 540 0.12 2.81 -34.17
CA ARG A 540 -0.69 4.01 -33.97
C ARG A 540 -0.81 4.92 -35.20
N SER A 541 0.16 4.89 -36.10
CA SER A 541 0.10 5.64 -37.37
C SER A 541 -0.81 4.99 -38.43
N LYS A 542 -1.25 3.74 -38.19
CA LYS A 542 -2.13 2.97 -39.08
C LYS A 542 -3.57 2.88 -38.60
N GLU A 543 -3.82 3.22 -37.33
CA GLU A 543 -5.14 3.41 -36.72
C GLU A 543 -5.59 4.88 -36.84
#